data_34265e8b6bd3e3dddeaf97f9a2a5c741
#
_entry.id   34265e8b6bd3e3dddeaf97f9a2a5c741
#
_cell.length_a   1.000
_cell.length_b   1.000
_cell.length_c   1.000
_cell.angle_alpha   90.00
_cell.angle_beta   90.00
_cell.angle_gamma   90.00
#
_symmetry.space_group_name_H-M   'P 1'
#
loop_
_entity.id
_entity.type
_entity.pdbx_description
1 polymer ?
#
loop_
_entity_poly.entity_id
_entity_poly.type
_entity_poly.pdbx_seq_one_letter_code
_entity_poly.pdbx_strand_id
1 'polypeptide(L)'
;MKPAWLVLRDGRTFRGKALGAVGEASGEVIFHTAMQGYQEILTDPSYRGQIVAMTYPMIGNYGVNDEDVESRRPWVNGFIVKEASPVASNFRSGASLDAYLARHGIVGIQDIDTRALTRHLRDRGAQDGIISSLAADPAPLLERARALPGLVGRDLVAEVTAAAPYTWAEGGWELSRGYVATPPARFKVVAYDCGIKYNILRQLRTIGCDVTVVPASTTTAQVLEAKPDGVFISNGPGDPEGVPYLIESVRGLLGRVPTFGICLGHQILGLAAGGRTYKLPFGHHGANHPVKDVATGKVEITAQNHGFAVDPASVSAHGWEPTHLNLNDGTCEGLRHREWPVFSVQYHPEASPGPHDANYLFHRFADLMSQKGG
;
A
#
# COMPACT_ATOMS: atom_id res chain seq x y z
N MET A 1 -0.88 13.02 -29.68
CA MET A 1 -0.22 12.16 -28.68
C MET A 1 0.56 11.07 -29.39
N LYS A 2 1.74 10.69 -28.88
CA LYS A 2 2.56 9.60 -29.44
C LYS A 2 1.89 8.24 -29.25
N PRO A 3 2.04 7.28 -30.18
CA PRO A 3 1.69 5.89 -29.91
C PRO A 3 2.47 5.32 -28.73
N ALA A 4 1.87 4.39 -28.00
CA ALA A 4 2.52 3.66 -26.92
C ALA A 4 2.07 2.18 -26.93
N TRP A 5 2.90 1.33 -26.37
CA TRP A 5 2.66 -0.11 -26.24
C TRP A 5 2.69 -0.52 -24.78
N LEU A 6 1.78 -1.40 -24.39
CA LEU A 6 1.89 -2.24 -23.21
C LEU A 6 2.10 -3.68 -23.68
N VAL A 7 3.18 -4.32 -23.23
CA VAL A 7 3.51 -5.70 -23.56
C VAL A 7 3.66 -6.48 -22.27
N LEU A 8 2.87 -7.54 -22.08
CA LEU A 8 2.92 -8.45 -20.95
C LEU A 8 3.88 -9.63 -21.21
N ARG A 9 4.39 -10.22 -20.15
CA ARG A 9 5.32 -11.38 -20.19
C ARG A 9 4.80 -12.55 -21.01
N ASP A 10 3.49 -12.81 -21.01
CA ASP A 10 2.87 -13.90 -21.76
C ASP A 10 2.66 -13.61 -23.27
N GLY A 11 2.99 -12.39 -23.70
CA GLY A 11 2.87 -11.93 -25.08
C GLY A 11 1.60 -11.13 -25.38
N ARG A 12 0.69 -10.99 -24.41
CA ARG A 12 -0.47 -10.10 -24.62
C ARG A 12 0.00 -8.65 -24.78
N THR A 13 -0.49 -8.00 -25.83
CA THR A 13 -0.06 -6.65 -26.22
C THR A 13 -1.25 -5.74 -26.38
N PHE A 14 -1.10 -4.48 -25.93
CA PHE A 14 -2.08 -3.42 -26.12
C PHE A 14 -1.40 -2.21 -26.76
N ARG A 15 -2.03 -1.65 -27.79
CA ARG A 15 -1.60 -0.42 -28.43
C ARG A 15 -2.52 0.71 -27.99
N GLY A 16 -1.91 1.81 -27.54
CA GLY A 16 -2.61 3.03 -27.10
C GLY A 16 -1.84 4.29 -27.40
N LYS A 17 -2.00 5.28 -26.55
CA LYS A 17 -1.35 6.59 -26.63
C LYS A 17 -0.54 6.85 -25.37
N ALA A 18 0.59 7.53 -25.51
CA ALA A 18 1.41 7.95 -24.38
C ALA A 18 0.64 8.89 -23.44
N LEU A 19 0.89 8.74 -22.15
CA LEU A 19 0.38 9.58 -21.07
C LEU A 19 1.56 9.90 -20.13
N GLY A 20 1.67 11.13 -19.65
CA GLY A 20 2.74 11.55 -18.76
C GLY A 20 4.10 11.62 -19.45
N ALA A 21 5.15 11.06 -18.83
CA ALA A 21 6.51 11.12 -19.34
C ALA A 21 6.70 10.28 -20.59
N VAL A 22 7.55 10.77 -21.49
CA VAL A 22 8.02 10.00 -22.66
C VAL A 22 9.13 9.06 -22.21
N GLY A 23 8.99 7.77 -22.45
CA GLY A 23 9.99 6.79 -22.01
C GLY A 23 9.46 5.37 -21.99
N GLU A 24 10.07 4.57 -21.11
CA GLU A 24 9.71 3.20 -20.84
C GLU A 24 9.58 2.97 -19.35
N ALA A 25 8.65 2.11 -18.95
CA ALA A 25 8.46 1.65 -17.57
C ALA A 25 8.24 0.14 -17.55
N SER A 26 8.80 -0.53 -16.56
CA SER A 26 8.65 -1.98 -16.37
C SER A 26 8.26 -2.31 -14.94
N GLY A 27 7.52 -3.38 -14.74
CA GLY A 27 7.08 -3.85 -13.43
C GLY A 27 5.95 -4.86 -13.52
N GLU A 28 5.50 -5.33 -12.36
CA GLU A 28 4.31 -6.17 -12.28
C GLU A 28 3.06 -5.35 -12.60
N VAL A 29 2.30 -5.77 -13.60
CA VAL A 29 1.06 -5.10 -14.01
C VAL A 29 -0.08 -5.62 -13.17
N ILE A 30 -0.72 -4.71 -12.42
CA ILE A 30 -1.89 -4.99 -11.58
C ILE A 30 -3.07 -4.09 -12.00
N PHE A 31 -4.28 -4.43 -11.58
CA PHE A 31 -5.44 -3.57 -11.78
C PHE A 31 -6.01 -3.10 -10.44
N HIS A 32 -6.51 -1.87 -10.41
CA HIS A 32 -7.11 -1.25 -9.23
C HIS A 32 -8.55 -0.85 -9.49
N THR A 33 -9.48 -1.25 -8.61
CA THR A 33 -10.93 -1.12 -8.83
C THR A 33 -11.55 0.16 -8.26
N ALA A 34 -10.79 1.01 -7.56
CA ALA A 34 -11.30 2.28 -7.05
C ALA A 34 -11.69 3.24 -8.20
N MET A 35 -12.78 3.97 -7.99
CA MET A 35 -13.27 4.97 -8.94
C MET A 35 -12.61 6.33 -8.77
N GLN A 36 -11.94 6.58 -7.64
CA GLN A 36 -11.31 7.84 -7.24
C GLN A 36 -10.05 7.57 -6.42
N GLY A 37 -9.30 8.60 -6.05
CA GLY A 37 -8.09 8.45 -5.23
C GLY A 37 -6.87 8.08 -6.05
N TYR A 38 -6.83 8.44 -7.33
CA TYR A 38 -5.70 8.08 -8.19
C TYR A 38 -4.40 8.77 -7.79
N GLN A 39 -4.44 9.96 -7.16
CA GLN A 39 -3.24 10.64 -6.69
C GLN A 39 -2.66 9.96 -5.44
N GLU A 40 -3.52 9.54 -4.53
CA GLU A 40 -3.16 8.74 -3.36
C GLU A 40 -2.56 7.40 -3.79
N ILE A 41 -3.16 6.72 -4.79
CA ILE A 41 -2.62 5.49 -5.38
C ILE A 41 -1.24 5.74 -5.99
N LEU A 42 -1.06 6.81 -6.76
CA LEU A 42 0.23 7.16 -7.37
C LEU A 42 1.33 7.39 -6.33
N THR A 43 0.98 7.97 -5.18
CA THR A 43 1.92 8.37 -4.11
C THR A 43 2.05 7.36 -2.98
N ASP A 44 1.28 6.27 -2.98
CA ASP A 44 1.44 5.15 -2.03
C ASP A 44 2.70 4.34 -2.35
N PRO A 45 3.71 4.30 -1.43
CA PRO A 45 4.95 3.55 -1.66
C PRO A 45 4.75 2.05 -1.87
N SER A 46 3.62 1.48 -1.44
CA SER A 46 3.32 0.04 -1.61
C SER A 46 3.21 -0.37 -3.08
N TYR A 47 3.03 0.59 -4.02
CA TYR A 47 3.06 0.30 -5.46
C TYR A 47 4.45 0.30 -6.09
N ARG A 48 5.53 0.46 -5.31
CA ARG A 48 6.90 0.36 -5.85
C ARG A 48 7.12 -1.01 -6.50
N GLY A 49 7.61 -1.00 -7.74
CA GLY A 49 7.77 -2.20 -8.58
C GLY A 49 6.55 -2.55 -9.44
N GLN A 50 5.43 -1.84 -9.30
CA GLN A 50 4.19 -2.14 -10.01
C GLN A 50 3.81 -1.08 -11.04
N ILE A 51 3.14 -1.53 -12.11
CA ILE A 51 2.43 -0.72 -13.11
C ILE A 51 0.94 -0.85 -12.80
N VAL A 52 0.29 0.25 -12.46
CA VAL A 52 -1.09 0.24 -11.98
C VAL A 52 -2.07 0.57 -13.10
N ALA A 53 -3.02 -0.33 -13.38
CA ALA A 53 -4.11 -0.11 -14.31
C ALA A 53 -5.39 0.25 -13.56
N MET A 54 -5.92 1.46 -13.78
CA MET A 54 -7.21 1.85 -13.26
C MET A 54 -8.34 1.22 -14.07
N THR A 55 -9.28 0.54 -13.39
CA THR A 55 -10.44 -0.07 -14.06
C THR A 55 -11.53 0.94 -14.38
N TYR A 56 -11.60 2.05 -13.60
CA TYR A 56 -12.55 3.12 -13.86
C TYR A 56 -12.21 3.82 -15.19
N PRO A 57 -13.22 4.06 -16.08
CA PRO A 57 -12.94 4.45 -17.45
C PRO A 57 -12.26 5.81 -17.60
N MET A 58 -12.64 6.82 -16.80
CA MET A 58 -12.10 8.18 -16.89
C MET A 58 -11.34 8.55 -15.62
N ILE A 59 -10.06 8.85 -15.75
CA ILE A 59 -9.15 9.19 -14.66
C ILE A 59 -8.56 10.60 -14.89
N GLY A 60 -8.30 11.35 -13.82
CA GLY A 60 -7.77 12.72 -13.92
C GLY A 60 -8.83 13.83 -13.94
N ASN A 61 -10.11 13.48 -13.84
CA ASN A 61 -11.23 14.42 -13.94
C ASN A 61 -11.31 15.48 -12.84
N TYR A 62 -10.71 15.24 -11.66
CA TYR A 62 -10.60 16.24 -10.58
C TYR A 62 -9.18 16.80 -10.40
N GLY A 63 -8.24 16.47 -11.31
CA GLY A 63 -6.86 16.96 -11.26
C GLY A 63 -6.05 16.37 -10.12
N VAL A 64 -4.98 17.06 -9.77
CA VAL A 64 -4.09 16.77 -8.64
C VAL A 64 -3.83 18.03 -7.83
N ASN A 65 -3.43 17.88 -6.56
CA ASN A 65 -3.11 18.98 -5.65
C ASN A 65 -2.00 18.56 -4.67
N ASP A 66 -1.52 19.47 -3.84
CA ASP A 66 -0.40 19.21 -2.92
C ASP A 66 -0.82 18.56 -1.59
N GLU A 67 -2.13 18.44 -1.32
CA GLU A 67 -2.65 17.89 -0.06
C GLU A 67 -3.00 16.39 -0.16
N ASP A 68 -3.42 15.91 -1.34
CA ASP A 68 -3.86 14.53 -1.55
C ASP A 68 -2.69 13.58 -1.85
N VAL A 69 -1.55 13.80 -1.18
CA VAL A 69 -0.36 12.96 -1.31
C VAL A 69 -0.20 12.06 -0.08
N GLU A 70 0.16 10.80 -0.32
CA GLU A 70 0.39 9.82 0.73
C GLU A 70 1.88 9.57 1.02
N SER A 71 2.78 10.24 0.29
CA SER A 71 4.22 10.26 0.53
C SER A 71 4.92 11.37 -0.26
N ARG A 72 6.26 11.42 -0.15
CA ARG A 72 7.12 12.48 -0.75
C ARG A 72 7.11 12.56 -2.28
N ARG A 73 6.63 11.54 -2.99
CA ARG A 73 6.58 11.46 -4.46
C ARG A 73 5.71 10.30 -4.95
N PRO A 74 5.36 10.22 -6.24
CA PRO A 74 4.82 9.00 -6.83
C PRO A 74 5.83 7.84 -6.79
N TRP A 75 5.31 6.62 -6.59
CA TRP A 75 6.11 5.40 -6.47
C TRP A 75 5.76 4.32 -7.49
N VAL A 76 4.62 4.43 -8.15
CA VAL A 76 4.26 3.53 -9.23
C VAL A 76 5.34 3.52 -10.30
N ASN A 77 5.65 2.36 -10.87
CA ASN A 77 6.59 2.28 -11.99
C ASN A 77 5.98 2.80 -13.29
N GLY A 78 4.67 2.62 -13.46
CA GLY A 78 3.93 3.12 -14.61
C GLY A 78 2.42 3.19 -14.32
N PHE A 79 1.67 3.86 -15.20
CA PHE A 79 0.26 4.09 -14.99
C PHE A 79 -0.57 3.84 -16.25
N ILE A 80 -1.68 3.12 -16.11
CA ILE A 80 -2.54 2.70 -17.22
C ILE A 80 -3.96 3.17 -16.96
N VAL A 81 -4.55 3.86 -17.93
CA VAL A 81 -5.94 4.29 -17.89
C VAL A 81 -6.65 4.00 -19.21
N LYS A 82 -7.98 3.87 -19.17
CA LYS A 82 -8.76 3.83 -20.40
C LYS A 82 -8.77 5.20 -21.09
N GLU A 83 -9.04 6.24 -20.30
CA GLU A 83 -9.07 7.63 -20.77
C GLU A 83 -8.57 8.56 -19.68
N ALA A 84 -7.59 9.39 -20.01
CA ALA A 84 -7.18 10.51 -19.15
C ALA A 84 -8.06 11.72 -19.49
N SER A 85 -8.71 12.28 -18.47
CA SER A 85 -9.56 13.47 -18.66
C SER A 85 -8.74 14.64 -19.19
N PRO A 86 -9.15 15.26 -20.30
CA PRO A 86 -8.47 16.44 -20.84
C PRO A 86 -8.70 17.70 -19.99
N VAL A 87 -9.71 17.68 -19.13
CA VAL A 87 -10.11 18.80 -18.27
C VAL A 87 -10.18 18.33 -16.83
N ALA A 88 -9.45 19.01 -15.95
CA ALA A 88 -9.61 18.87 -14.52
C ALA A 88 -10.66 19.86 -14.02
N SER A 89 -11.77 19.36 -13.45
CA SER A 89 -12.90 20.15 -12.97
C SER A 89 -13.10 19.95 -11.47
N ASN A 90 -12.26 20.60 -10.68
CA ASN A 90 -12.36 20.61 -9.21
C ASN A 90 -11.69 21.89 -8.69
N PHE A 91 -12.29 22.52 -7.67
CA PHE A 91 -11.76 23.76 -7.09
C PHE A 91 -10.39 23.56 -6.37
N ARG A 92 -10.04 22.33 -5.98
CA ARG A 92 -8.74 21.96 -5.39
C ARG A 92 -7.67 21.60 -6.43
N SER A 93 -8.02 21.57 -7.73
CA SER A 93 -7.08 21.16 -8.77
C SER A 93 -5.96 22.18 -8.97
N GLY A 94 -4.72 21.78 -8.73
CA GLY A 94 -3.52 22.57 -9.05
C GLY A 94 -2.90 22.23 -10.41
N ALA A 95 -3.13 21.01 -10.94
CA ALA A 95 -2.62 20.58 -12.24
C ALA A 95 -3.44 19.42 -12.81
N SER A 96 -3.26 19.15 -14.13
CA SER A 96 -3.81 17.94 -14.74
C SER A 96 -2.99 16.69 -14.36
N LEU A 97 -3.61 15.51 -14.46
CA LEU A 97 -2.94 14.24 -14.24
C LEU A 97 -1.76 14.03 -15.19
N ASP A 98 -1.93 14.36 -16.49
CA ASP A 98 -0.87 14.21 -17.49
C ASP A 98 0.36 15.05 -17.15
N ALA A 99 0.16 16.32 -16.79
CA ALA A 99 1.24 17.22 -16.37
C ALA A 99 1.93 16.72 -15.07
N TYR A 100 1.18 16.17 -14.13
CA TYR A 100 1.71 15.60 -12.90
C TYR A 100 2.59 14.38 -13.18
N LEU A 101 2.11 13.42 -13.96
CA LEU A 101 2.88 12.24 -14.36
C LEU A 101 4.15 12.63 -15.11
N ALA A 102 4.06 13.58 -16.07
CA ALA A 102 5.22 14.08 -16.82
C ALA A 102 6.26 14.72 -15.90
N ARG A 103 5.84 15.58 -14.97
CA ARG A 103 6.71 16.25 -13.98
C ARG A 103 7.49 15.25 -13.13
N HIS A 104 6.86 14.16 -12.76
CA HIS A 104 7.45 13.13 -11.90
C HIS A 104 8.15 11.99 -12.67
N GLY A 105 8.23 12.08 -14.00
CA GLY A 105 8.88 11.07 -14.84
C GLY A 105 8.12 9.74 -14.92
N ILE A 106 6.82 9.74 -14.61
CA ILE A 106 5.99 8.52 -14.68
C ILE A 106 5.50 8.31 -16.10
N VAL A 107 5.88 7.17 -16.68
CA VAL A 107 5.45 6.74 -18.00
C VAL A 107 4.09 6.08 -17.91
N GLY A 108 3.14 6.55 -18.70
CA GLY A 108 1.80 6.00 -18.74
C GLY A 108 1.33 5.66 -20.16
N ILE A 109 0.21 4.94 -20.21
CA ILE A 109 -0.50 4.62 -21.44
C ILE A 109 -2.00 4.80 -21.25
N GLN A 110 -2.64 5.38 -22.24
CA GLN A 110 -4.09 5.53 -22.31
C GLN A 110 -4.65 5.03 -23.64
N ASP A 111 -5.98 5.04 -23.77
CA ASP A 111 -6.70 4.60 -24.97
C ASP A 111 -6.46 3.12 -25.28
N ILE A 112 -6.39 2.29 -24.24
CA ILE A 112 -6.37 0.83 -24.33
C ILE A 112 -7.66 0.23 -23.74
N ASP A 113 -7.95 -1.02 -24.08
CA ASP A 113 -9.03 -1.77 -23.45
C ASP A 113 -8.63 -2.27 -22.04
N THR A 114 -8.81 -1.41 -21.03
CA THR A 114 -8.51 -1.74 -19.62
C THR A 114 -9.40 -2.85 -19.09
N ARG A 115 -10.62 -3.04 -19.64
CA ARG A 115 -11.49 -4.17 -19.26
C ARG A 115 -10.91 -5.49 -19.74
N ALA A 116 -10.43 -5.55 -21.00
CA ALA A 116 -9.75 -6.73 -21.52
C ALA A 116 -8.46 -7.04 -20.74
N LEU A 117 -7.69 -6.00 -20.37
CA LEU A 117 -6.49 -6.15 -19.52
C LEU A 117 -6.86 -6.70 -18.14
N THR A 118 -7.85 -6.11 -17.47
CA THR A 118 -8.31 -6.55 -16.14
C THR A 118 -8.76 -8.01 -16.15
N ARG A 119 -9.57 -8.41 -17.12
CA ARG A 119 -10.00 -9.81 -17.26
C ARG A 119 -8.81 -10.75 -17.50
N HIS A 120 -7.87 -10.34 -18.33
CA HIS A 120 -6.67 -11.12 -18.62
C HIS A 120 -5.83 -11.34 -17.35
N LEU A 121 -5.57 -10.29 -16.57
CA LEU A 121 -4.82 -10.38 -15.30
C LEU A 121 -5.56 -11.19 -14.24
N ARG A 122 -6.89 -11.06 -14.16
CA ARG A 122 -7.70 -11.88 -13.25
C ARG A 122 -7.63 -13.35 -13.58
N ASP A 123 -7.71 -13.70 -14.87
CA ASP A 123 -7.80 -15.08 -15.34
C ASP A 123 -6.41 -15.77 -15.43
N ARG A 124 -5.31 -15.00 -15.58
CA ARG A 124 -3.93 -15.49 -15.76
C ARG A 124 -2.97 -15.12 -14.62
N GLY A 125 -3.41 -14.31 -13.70
CA GLY A 125 -2.58 -13.72 -12.64
C GLY A 125 -1.94 -12.40 -13.06
N ALA A 126 -1.45 -11.66 -12.07
CA ALA A 126 -0.62 -10.47 -12.28
C ALA A 126 0.68 -10.89 -13.00
N GLN A 127 1.14 -10.06 -13.93
CA GLN A 127 2.28 -10.37 -14.79
C GLN A 127 3.21 -9.18 -14.94
N ASP A 128 4.50 -9.45 -15.07
CA ASP A 128 5.44 -8.43 -15.51
C ASP A 128 5.10 -7.90 -16.90
N GLY A 129 5.29 -6.61 -17.08
CA GLY A 129 5.04 -5.94 -18.34
C GLY A 129 5.93 -4.72 -18.55
N ILE A 130 5.91 -4.21 -19.78
CA ILE A 130 6.62 -2.98 -20.17
C ILE A 130 5.63 -2.05 -20.88
N ILE A 131 5.59 -0.78 -20.41
CA ILE A 131 5.01 0.33 -21.17
C ILE A 131 6.15 1.01 -21.93
N SER A 132 5.97 1.27 -23.21
CA SER A 132 6.92 2.04 -24.03
C SER A 132 6.21 3.01 -24.96
N SER A 133 6.61 4.27 -24.90
CA SER A 133 6.27 5.32 -25.88
C SER A 133 7.42 5.59 -26.88
N LEU A 134 8.48 4.77 -26.83
CA LEU A 134 9.67 4.89 -27.68
C LEU A 134 9.70 3.82 -28.77
N ALA A 135 9.18 2.63 -28.49
CA ALA A 135 9.23 1.49 -29.42
C ALA A 135 8.26 1.68 -30.59
N ALA A 136 8.77 1.50 -31.80
CA ALA A 136 7.95 1.44 -33.01
C ALA A 136 7.27 0.06 -33.17
N ASP A 137 7.94 -1.00 -32.69
CA ASP A 137 7.50 -2.40 -32.74
C ASP A 137 7.47 -2.99 -31.32
N PRO A 138 6.41 -3.71 -30.91
CA PRO A 138 6.32 -4.35 -29.61
C PRO A 138 7.17 -5.62 -29.46
N ALA A 139 7.61 -6.26 -30.54
CA ALA A 139 8.28 -7.55 -30.47
C ALA A 139 9.57 -7.54 -29.61
N PRO A 140 10.47 -6.56 -29.67
CA PRO A 140 11.64 -6.49 -28.78
C PRO A 140 11.27 -6.29 -27.31
N LEU A 141 10.11 -5.69 -27.02
CA LEU A 141 9.64 -5.47 -25.65
C LEU A 141 9.22 -6.80 -25.00
N LEU A 142 8.74 -7.77 -25.78
CA LEU A 142 8.30 -9.07 -25.26
C LEU A 142 9.47 -9.85 -24.64
N GLU A 143 10.59 -9.92 -25.32
CA GLU A 143 11.77 -10.61 -24.78
C GLU A 143 12.26 -9.95 -23.49
N ARG A 144 12.24 -8.63 -23.43
CA ARG A 144 12.59 -7.88 -22.22
C ARG A 144 11.57 -8.08 -21.10
N ALA A 145 10.27 -8.12 -21.40
CA ALA A 145 9.23 -8.38 -20.40
C ALA A 145 9.37 -9.79 -19.79
N ARG A 146 9.75 -10.79 -20.60
CA ARG A 146 10.05 -12.15 -20.14
C ARG A 146 11.27 -12.23 -19.21
N ALA A 147 12.23 -11.36 -19.41
CA ALA A 147 13.47 -11.30 -18.62
C ALA A 147 13.33 -10.52 -17.29
N LEU A 148 12.18 -9.88 -17.02
CA LEU A 148 11.98 -9.16 -15.77
C LEU A 148 11.99 -10.11 -14.56
N PRO A 149 12.61 -9.72 -13.42
CA PRO A 149 12.81 -10.62 -12.29
C PRO A 149 11.55 -10.88 -11.44
N GLY A 150 10.47 -10.14 -11.69
CA GLY A 150 9.28 -10.17 -10.82
C GLY A 150 9.48 -9.48 -9.46
N LEU A 151 8.56 -9.70 -8.53
CA LEU A 151 8.62 -9.09 -7.20
C LEU A 151 9.05 -10.08 -6.10
N VAL A 152 8.91 -11.39 -6.31
CA VAL A 152 9.19 -12.42 -5.29
C VAL A 152 10.65 -12.37 -4.86
N GLY A 153 10.89 -12.38 -3.55
CA GLY A 153 12.22 -12.38 -2.93
C GLY A 153 12.98 -11.05 -3.00
N ARG A 154 12.38 -9.99 -3.56
CA ARG A 154 13.06 -8.67 -3.66
C ARG A 154 12.78 -7.81 -2.46
N ASP A 155 13.84 -7.17 -1.93
CA ASP A 155 13.72 -6.10 -0.94
C ASP A 155 13.38 -4.76 -1.65
N LEU A 156 12.09 -4.45 -1.74
CA LEU A 156 11.62 -3.16 -2.22
C LEU A 156 11.43 -2.14 -1.09
N VAL A 157 11.43 -2.58 0.16
CA VAL A 157 11.34 -1.72 1.34
C VAL A 157 12.57 -0.82 1.44
N ALA A 158 13.76 -1.34 1.12
CA ALA A 158 15.00 -0.56 1.10
C ALA A 158 14.95 0.63 0.13
N GLU A 159 14.11 0.58 -0.92
CA GLU A 159 13.96 1.67 -1.89
C GLU A 159 13.04 2.81 -1.41
N VAL A 160 12.12 2.51 -0.45
CA VAL A 160 11.06 3.44 -0.02
C VAL A 160 11.24 3.96 1.39
N THR A 161 11.87 3.21 2.28
CA THR A 161 12.09 3.55 3.70
C THR A 161 12.84 4.88 3.87
N ALA A 162 12.66 5.52 5.02
CA ALA A 162 13.39 6.73 5.37
C ALA A 162 14.89 6.44 5.57
N ALA A 163 15.74 7.40 5.21
CA ALA A 163 17.19 7.27 5.41
C ALA A 163 17.63 7.48 6.87
N ALA A 164 16.83 8.19 7.66
CA ALA A 164 17.08 8.49 9.07
C ALA A 164 15.76 8.65 9.83
N PRO A 165 15.75 8.48 11.15
CA PRO A 165 14.56 8.73 11.97
C PRO A 165 14.08 10.18 11.84
N TYR A 166 12.74 10.35 11.90
CA TYR A 166 12.10 11.67 11.94
C TYR A 166 10.83 11.64 12.79
N THR A 167 10.34 12.80 13.22
CA THR A 167 9.10 12.94 13.94
C THR A 167 7.99 13.45 13.03
N TRP A 168 6.75 13.02 13.28
CA TRP A 168 5.59 13.47 12.53
C TRP A 168 4.66 14.31 13.38
N ALA A 169 4.28 15.51 12.91
CA ALA A 169 3.48 16.45 13.68
C ALA A 169 2.07 16.71 13.10
N GLU A 170 1.86 16.42 11.81
CA GLU A 170 0.63 16.74 11.10
C GLU A 170 -0.52 15.82 11.51
N GLY A 171 -1.70 16.40 11.73
CA GLY A 171 -2.95 15.68 12.05
C GLY A 171 -3.77 15.37 10.79
N GLY A 172 -5.00 14.88 10.99
CA GLY A 172 -5.95 14.61 9.92
C GLY A 172 -6.28 15.86 9.09
N TRP A 173 -6.81 15.65 7.89
CA TRP A 173 -7.22 16.73 6.99
C TRP A 173 -8.75 16.87 6.99
N GLU A 174 -9.24 18.11 7.03
CA GLU A 174 -10.65 18.48 6.94
C GLU A 174 -10.86 19.51 5.82
N LEU A 175 -11.91 19.35 5.02
CA LEU A 175 -12.19 20.19 3.86
C LEU A 175 -12.25 21.71 4.18
N SER A 176 -12.75 22.07 5.36
CA SER A 176 -12.91 23.46 5.76
C SER A 176 -11.73 24.06 6.50
N ARG A 177 -10.75 23.24 6.93
CA ARG A 177 -9.66 23.63 7.83
C ARG A 177 -8.27 23.27 7.32
N GLY A 178 -8.18 22.39 6.31
CA GLY A 178 -6.93 21.74 5.94
C GLY A 178 -6.47 20.75 7.01
N TYR A 179 -5.18 20.70 7.31
CA TYR A 179 -4.63 19.85 8.36
C TYR A 179 -4.99 20.39 9.75
N VAL A 180 -5.67 19.57 10.55
CA VAL A 180 -6.15 19.98 11.87
C VAL A 180 -5.08 19.85 12.94
N ALA A 181 -5.20 20.68 13.99
CA ALA A 181 -4.36 20.58 15.16
C ALA A 181 -4.53 19.22 15.86
N THR A 182 -3.43 18.63 16.29
CA THR A 182 -3.43 17.36 17.00
C THR A 182 -3.65 17.55 18.51
N PRO A 183 -4.29 16.59 19.19
CA PRO A 183 -4.39 16.63 20.65
C PRO A 183 -3.01 16.54 21.30
N PRO A 184 -2.87 16.92 22.60
CA PRO A 184 -1.67 16.66 23.37
C PRO A 184 -1.28 15.18 23.31
N ALA A 185 0.04 14.91 23.18
CA ALA A 185 0.55 13.56 23.13
C ALA A 185 0.30 12.81 24.45
N ARG A 186 -0.23 11.60 24.35
CA ARG A 186 -0.50 10.66 25.44
C ARG A 186 0.39 9.45 25.40
N PHE A 187 0.79 9.05 24.20
CA PHE A 187 1.57 7.83 23.96
C PHE A 187 2.78 8.14 23.08
N LYS A 188 3.90 7.53 23.37
CA LYS A 188 5.10 7.54 22.54
C LYS A 188 5.09 6.32 21.63
N VAL A 189 5.02 6.53 20.32
CA VAL A 189 4.98 5.46 19.32
C VAL A 189 6.20 5.51 18.43
N VAL A 190 6.87 4.36 18.28
CA VAL A 190 7.87 4.15 17.26
C VAL A 190 7.22 3.44 16.07
N ALA A 191 7.26 4.07 14.88
CA ALA A 191 6.69 3.55 13.65
C ALA A 191 7.81 3.13 12.68
N TYR A 192 7.87 1.85 12.31
CA TYR A 192 8.74 1.40 11.24
C TYR A 192 8.23 1.88 9.89
N ASP A 193 9.08 2.59 9.16
CA ASP A 193 8.81 3.01 7.78
C ASP A 193 9.20 1.92 6.79
N CYS A 194 8.22 1.14 6.38
CA CYS A 194 8.36 0.17 5.30
C CYS A 194 7.85 0.72 3.96
N GLY A 195 7.58 2.02 3.91
CA GLY A 195 6.84 2.72 2.86
C GLY A 195 5.53 3.28 3.41
N ILE A 196 5.63 3.96 4.55
CA ILE A 196 4.47 4.43 5.32
C ILE A 196 3.69 5.51 4.58
N LYS A 197 2.36 5.34 4.54
CA LYS A 197 1.44 6.37 4.04
C LYS A 197 1.28 7.48 5.08
N TYR A 198 1.24 8.72 4.61
CA TYR A 198 1.08 9.88 5.48
C TYR A 198 -0.23 9.85 6.28
N ASN A 199 -1.32 9.30 5.70
CA ASN A 199 -2.56 9.23 6.45
C ASN A 199 -2.50 8.27 7.65
N ILE A 200 -1.66 7.24 7.63
CA ILE A 200 -1.38 6.42 8.82
C ILE A 200 -0.80 7.28 9.95
N LEU A 201 0.20 8.10 9.63
CA LEU A 201 0.85 9.00 10.59
C LEU A 201 -0.12 10.04 11.13
N ARG A 202 -0.97 10.60 10.26
CA ARG A 202 -2.04 11.54 10.62
C ARG A 202 -3.05 10.91 11.59
N GLN A 203 -3.47 9.65 11.32
CA GLN A 203 -4.37 8.93 12.22
C GLN A 203 -3.74 8.66 13.59
N LEU A 204 -2.48 8.21 13.64
CA LEU A 204 -1.75 8.03 14.90
C LEU A 204 -1.67 9.35 15.70
N ARG A 205 -1.38 10.47 15.04
CA ARG A 205 -1.37 11.80 15.69
C ARG A 205 -2.76 12.19 16.20
N THR A 206 -3.81 11.92 15.44
CA THR A 206 -5.20 12.24 15.80
C THR A 206 -5.65 11.52 17.07
N ILE A 207 -5.17 10.30 17.33
CA ILE A 207 -5.46 9.56 18.57
C ILE A 207 -4.52 9.89 19.72
N GLY A 208 -3.64 10.89 19.59
CA GLY A 208 -2.76 11.39 20.65
C GLY A 208 -1.41 10.65 20.76
N CYS A 209 -0.89 10.10 19.67
CA CYS A 209 0.46 9.54 19.64
C CYS A 209 1.52 10.60 19.30
N ASP A 210 2.63 10.62 20.03
CA ASP A 210 3.89 11.24 19.63
C ASP A 210 4.66 10.24 18.79
N VAL A 211 4.75 10.49 17.46
CA VAL A 211 5.21 9.50 16.49
C VAL A 211 6.64 9.79 16.07
N THR A 212 7.54 8.85 16.39
CA THR A 212 8.89 8.77 15.81
C THR A 212 8.91 7.70 14.73
N VAL A 213 9.12 8.11 13.50
CA VAL A 213 9.25 7.20 12.35
C VAL A 213 10.69 6.79 12.22
N VAL A 214 10.95 5.49 12.09
CA VAL A 214 12.30 4.92 12.00
C VAL A 214 12.47 4.09 10.73
N PRO A 215 13.68 4.03 10.15
CA PRO A 215 13.95 3.14 9.01
C PRO A 215 13.60 1.68 9.31
N ALA A 216 13.22 0.93 8.27
CA ALA A 216 12.90 -0.49 8.38
C ALA A 216 14.07 -1.36 8.92
N SER A 217 15.31 -0.89 8.79
CA SER A 217 16.52 -1.54 9.29
C SER A 217 16.80 -1.30 10.79
N THR A 218 15.93 -0.52 11.48
CA THR A 218 16.11 -0.25 12.91
C THR A 218 15.96 -1.52 13.73
N THR A 219 16.93 -1.77 14.60
CA THR A 219 16.98 -3.01 15.39
C THR A 219 16.03 -2.98 16.58
N THR A 220 15.66 -4.16 17.09
CA THR A 220 14.90 -4.32 18.34
C THR A 220 15.50 -3.51 19.49
N ALA A 221 16.82 -3.55 19.65
CA ALA A 221 17.51 -2.85 20.75
C ALA A 221 17.31 -1.32 20.66
N GLN A 222 17.47 -0.75 19.47
CA GLN A 222 17.27 0.70 19.24
C GLN A 222 15.82 1.12 19.52
N VAL A 223 14.83 0.32 19.11
CA VAL A 223 13.43 0.61 19.38
C VAL A 223 13.15 0.57 20.89
N LEU A 224 13.65 -0.45 21.61
CA LEU A 224 13.43 -0.59 23.05
C LEU A 224 14.14 0.49 23.87
N GLU A 225 15.31 0.96 23.41
CA GLU A 225 16.03 2.09 24.02
C GLU A 225 15.19 3.37 24.02
N ALA A 226 14.37 3.58 22.99
CA ALA A 226 13.44 4.69 22.93
C ALA A 226 12.29 4.60 23.95
N LYS A 227 12.10 3.45 24.62
CA LYS A 227 11.03 3.18 25.60
C LYS A 227 9.64 3.58 25.09
N PRO A 228 9.18 3.05 23.95
CA PRO A 228 7.88 3.40 23.41
C PRO A 228 6.75 2.74 24.22
N ASP A 229 5.59 3.41 24.23
CA ASP A 229 4.33 2.84 24.73
C ASP A 229 3.75 1.84 23.71
N GLY A 230 3.99 2.07 22.42
CA GLY A 230 3.58 1.20 21.32
C GLY A 230 4.53 1.21 20.13
N VAL A 231 4.52 0.11 19.37
CA VAL A 231 5.24 -0.03 18.10
C VAL A 231 4.23 -0.19 16.96
N PHE A 232 4.46 0.54 15.89
CA PHE A 232 3.67 0.46 14.68
C PHE A 232 4.52 -0.08 13.52
N ILE A 233 3.98 -1.05 12.74
CA ILE A 233 4.66 -1.59 11.55
C ILE A 233 3.82 -1.23 10.34
N SER A 234 4.39 -0.41 9.44
CA SER A 234 3.63 0.18 8.36
C SER A 234 3.36 -0.76 7.19
N ASN A 235 2.50 -0.29 6.29
CA ASN A 235 2.38 -0.78 4.92
C ASN A 235 3.71 -0.64 4.15
N GLY A 236 3.82 -1.32 3.02
CA GLY A 236 4.99 -1.25 2.15
C GLY A 236 4.89 -2.17 0.94
N PRO A 237 5.85 -2.06 0.00
CA PRO A 237 5.86 -2.80 -1.25
C PRO A 237 6.50 -4.19 -1.13
N GLY A 238 6.17 -5.03 -2.10
CA GLY A 238 6.92 -6.23 -2.43
C GLY A 238 6.59 -7.46 -1.61
N ASP A 239 7.55 -8.35 -1.56
CA ASP A 239 7.47 -9.63 -0.85
C ASP A 239 7.94 -9.45 0.60
N PRO A 240 7.11 -9.81 1.61
CA PRO A 240 7.51 -9.71 3.01
C PRO A 240 8.72 -10.60 3.35
N GLU A 241 8.95 -11.70 2.63
CA GLU A 241 10.14 -12.54 2.84
C GLU A 241 11.44 -11.88 2.33
N GLY A 242 11.34 -10.85 1.50
CA GLY A 242 12.47 -10.06 1.02
C GLY A 242 13.15 -9.18 2.09
N VAL A 243 12.57 -9.05 3.29
CA VAL A 243 13.07 -8.16 4.36
C VAL A 243 13.36 -8.91 5.68
N PRO A 244 14.25 -9.91 5.67
CA PRO A 244 14.51 -10.76 6.85
C PRO A 244 15.01 -9.98 8.08
N TYR A 245 15.73 -8.88 7.89
CA TYR A 245 16.20 -8.00 8.97
C TYR A 245 15.04 -7.36 9.75
N LEU A 246 13.95 -6.99 9.07
CA LEU A 246 12.75 -6.43 9.71
C LEU A 246 11.97 -7.52 10.44
N ILE A 247 11.80 -8.71 9.83
CA ILE A 247 11.15 -9.87 10.47
C ILE A 247 11.84 -10.19 11.79
N GLU A 248 13.18 -10.23 11.81
CA GLU A 248 13.95 -10.51 13.01
C GLU A 248 13.81 -9.41 14.07
N SER A 249 13.87 -8.14 13.67
CA SER A 249 13.66 -7.00 14.56
C SER A 249 12.27 -7.02 15.20
N VAL A 250 11.23 -7.30 14.41
CA VAL A 250 9.85 -7.38 14.90
C VAL A 250 9.66 -8.59 15.83
N ARG A 251 10.26 -9.75 15.52
CA ARG A 251 10.23 -10.94 16.38
C ARG A 251 10.73 -10.63 17.79
N GLY A 252 11.81 -9.84 17.91
CA GLY A 252 12.35 -9.41 19.20
C GLY A 252 11.46 -8.45 20.00
N LEU A 253 10.43 -7.86 19.38
CA LEU A 253 9.48 -6.94 20.04
C LEU A 253 8.21 -7.65 20.53
N LEU A 254 7.86 -8.82 19.97
CA LEU A 254 6.64 -9.55 20.30
C LEU A 254 6.53 -9.84 21.80
N GLY A 255 5.38 -9.57 22.39
CA GLY A 255 5.10 -9.73 23.82
C GLY A 255 5.77 -8.70 24.74
N ARG A 256 6.62 -7.80 24.21
CA ARG A 256 7.34 -6.80 25.00
C ARG A 256 6.72 -5.41 24.96
N VAL A 257 6.13 -5.05 23.81
CA VAL A 257 5.52 -3.74 23.57
C VAL A 257 4.21 -3.93 22.81
N PRO A 258 3.13 -3.20 23.12
CA PRO A 258 1.94 -3.15 22.30
C PRO A 258 2.28 -2.88 20.85
N THR A 259 1.81 -3.74 19.94
CA THR A 259 2.20 -3.67 18.52
C THR A 259 0.99 -3.73 17.61
N PHE A 260 0.95 -2.83 16.62
CA PHE A 260 -0.05 -2.82 15.55
C PHE A 260 0.63 -2.83 14.19
N GLY A 261 0.21 -3.72 13.28
CA GLY A 261 0.72 -3.85 11.92
C GLY A 261 -0.37 -3.67 10.85
N ILE A 262 -0.05 -2.92 9.79
CA ILE A 262 -0.94 -2.70 8.64
C ILE A 262 -0.28 -3.23 7.37
N CYS A 263 -1.03 -4.00 6.57
CA CYS A 263 -0.69 -4.51 5.23
C CYS A 263 0.64 -5.30 5.26
N LEU A 264 1.75 -4.75 4.77
CA LEU A 264 3.06 -5.39 4.91
C LEU A 264 3.39 -5.69 6.39
N GLY A 265 3.04 -4.76 7.31
CA GLY A 265 3.23 -4.96 8.75
C GLY A 265 2.46 -6.16 9.30
N HIS A 266 1.27 -6.46 8.77
CA HIS A 266 0.52 -7.69 9.09
C HIS A 266 1.28 -8.94 8.63
N GLN A 267 1.81 -8.92 7.41
CA GLN A 267 2.58 -10.03 6.84
C GLN A 267 3.89 -10.27 7.60
N ILE A 268 4.60 -9.19 7.95
CA ILE A 268 5.81 -9.25 8.78
C ILE A 268 5.51 -9.83 10.16
N LEU A 269 4.40 -9.46 10.80
CA LEU A 269 3.97 -10.06 12.07
C LEU A 269 3.67 -11.55 11.93
N GLY A 270 3.03 -11.99 10.85
CA GLY A 270 2.82 -13.39 10.54
C GLY A 270 4.12 -14.17 10.41
N LEU A 271 5.11 -13.63 9.68
CA LEU A 271 6.45 -14.24 9.54
C LEU A 271 7.26 -14.20 10.84
N ALA A 272 7.19 -13.11 11.60
CA ALA A 272 7.83 -13.00 12.91
C ALA A 272 7.28 -14.01 13.93
N ALA A 273 6.01 -14.38 13.80
CA ALA A 273 5.34 -15.43 14.56
C ALA A 273 5.78 -16.87 14.15
N GLY A 274 6.62 -17.01 13.12
CA GLY A 274 7.01 -18.31 12.58
C GLY A 274 6.04 -18.87 11.53
N GLY A 275 5.12 -18.06 11.03
CA GLY A 275 4.16 -18.41 9.99
C GLY A 275 4.72 -18.32 8.57
N ARG A 276 3.83 -18.45 7.60
CA ARG A 276 4.13 -18.40 6.17
C ARG A 276 3.25 -17.39 5.47
N THR A 277 3.79 -16.81 4.40
CA THR A 277 3.02 -16.00 3.44
C THR A 277 2.96 -16.70 2.09
N TYR A 278 2.02 -16.29 1.26
CA TYR A 278 1.89 -16.78 -0.12
C TYR A 278 1.46 -15.65 -1.05
N LYS A 279 1.89 -15.75 -2.32
CA LYS A 279 1.49 -14.78 -3.33
C LYS A 279 0.08 -15.08 -3.84
N LEU A 280 -0.77 -14.04 -3.86
CA LEU A 280 -2.09 -14.10 -4.49
C LEU A 280 -1.96 -14.07 -6.02
N PRO A 281 -2.87 -14.70 -6.77
CA PRO A 281 -2.78 -14.74 -8.24
C PRO A 281 -2.75 -13.35 -8.88
N PHE A 282 -3.58 -12.40 -8.41
CA PHE A 282 -3.64 -11.03 -8.94
C PHE A 282 -3.70 -9.95 -7.85
N GLY A 283 -3.59 -10.35 -6.57
CA GLY A 283 -3.65 -9.44 -5.43
C GLY A 283 -5.04 -8.87 -5.15
N HIS A 284 -5.10 -8.10 -4.08
CA HIS A 284 -6.28 -7.29 -3.74
C HIS A 284 -5.91 -5.82 -3.89
N HIS A 285 -6.53 -5.14 -4.86
CA HIS A 285 -6.31 -3.73 -5.14
C HIS A 285 -7.63 -3.03 -5.44
N GLY A 286 -8.11 -2.26 -4.47
CA GLY A 286 -9.41 -1.58 -4.57
C GLY A 286 -9.84 -0.93 -3.28
N ALA A 287 -11.00 -0.25 -3.31
CA ALA A 287 -11.57 0.43 -2.16
C ALA A 287 -13.00 -0.07 -1.83
N ASN A 288 -13.31 -1.31 -2.22
CA ASN A 288 -14.65 -1.87 -2.16
C ASN A 288 -14.65 -3.36 -1.76
N HIS A 289 -13.64 -3.81 -1.03
CA HIS A 289 -13.55 -5.21 -0.59
C HIS A 289 -14.28 -5.40 0.75
N PRO A 290 -15.27 -6.32 0.82
CA PRO A 290 -15.96 -6.63 2.06
C PRO A 290 -15.11 -7.53 2.94
N VAL A 291 -14.87 -7.10 4.17
CA VAL A 291 -14.11 -7.85 5.18
C VAL A 291 -15.00 -8.07 6.40
N LYS A 292 -15.05 -9.30 6.89
CA LYS A 292 -15.84 -9.67 8.07
C LYS A 292 -14.94 -9.74 9.31
N ASP A 293 -15.28 -8.99 10.35
CA ASP A 293 -14.77 -9.20 11.71
C ASP A 293 -15.36 -10.52 12.25
N VAL A 294 -14.50 -11.46 12.58
CA VAL A 294 -14.88 -12.80 13.02
C VAL A 294 -15.55 -12.79 14.38
N ALA A 295 -15.14 -11.89 15.28
CA ALA A 295 -15.64 -11.82 16.64
C ALA A 295 -17.05 -11.19 16.71
N THR A 296 -17.28 -10.13 15.94
CA THR A 296 -18.54 -9.37 15.99
C THR A 296 -19.51 -9.76 14.88
N GLY A 297 -19.02 -10.36 13.81
CA GLY A 297 -19.80 -10.65 12.60
C GLY A 297 -20.04 -9.43 11.71
N LYS A 298 -19.57 -8.23 12.10
CA LYS A 298 -19.69 -7.01 11.33
C LYS A 298 -18.93 -7.13 10.01
N VAL A 299 -19.52 -6.60 8.93
CA VAL A 299 -18.86 -6.47 7.63
C VAL A 299 -18.47 -5.01 7.41
N GLU A 300 -17.22 -4.79 7.04
CA GLU A 300 -16.65 -3.49 6.72
C GLU A 300 -16.24 -3.47 5.25
N ILE A 301 -16.40 -2.32 4.62
CA ILE A 301 -15.87 -2.10 3.26
C ILE A 301 -14.47 -1.50 3.41
N THR A 302 -13.48 -2.13 2.78
CA THR A 302 -12.07 -1.84 3.03
C THR A 302 -11.32 -1.41 1.77
N ALA A 303 -10.26 -0.62 1.99
CA ALA A 303 -9.24 -0.33 0.99
C ALA A 303 -8.15 -1.40 1.04
N GLN A 304 -7.76 -1.91 -0.12
CA GLN A 304 -6.82 -3.02 -0.27
C GLN A 304 -5.72 -2.67 -1.27
N ASN A 305 -4.48 -3.01 -0.92
CA ASN A 305 -3.34 -2.92 -1.83
C ASN A 305 -2.25 -3.91 -1.42
N HIS A 306 -2.44 -5.20 -1.72
CA HIS A 306 -1.44 -6.22 -1.42
C HIS A 306 -1.47 -7.38 -2.42
N GLY A 307 -0.30 -7.94 -2.72
CA GLY A 307 -0.12 -9.11 -3.58
C GLY A 307 0.20 -10.40 -2.82
N PHE A 308 0.38 -10.32 -1.49
CA PHE A 308 0.68 -11.46 -0.62
C PHE A 308 -0.31 -11.52 0.53
N ALA A 309 -0.47 -12.70 1.12
CA ALA A 309 -1.34 -12.94 2.27
C ALA A 309 -0.68 -13.91 3.25
N VAL A 310 -1.09 -13.85 4.52
CA VAL A 310 -0.63 -14.78 5.57
C VAL A 310 -1.48 -16.05 5.54
N ASP A 311 -0.82 -17.21 5.64
CA ASP A 311 -1.49 -18.48 5.92
C ASP A 311 -1.82 -18.56 7.42
N PRO A 312 -3.09 -18.37 7.85
CA PRO A 312 -3.45 -18.32 9.27
C PRO A 312 -3.24 -19.67 9.97
N ALA A 313 -3.31 -20.80 9.24
CA ALA A 313 -3.06 -22.11 9.82
C ALA A 313 -1.62 -22.25 10.30
N SER A 314 -0.67 -21.57 9.63
CA SER A 314 0.75 -21.64 9.97
C SER A 314 1.12 -20.96 11.30
N VAL A 315 0.28 -20.06 11.81
CA VAL A 315 0.52 -19.30 13.06
C VAL A 315 -0.35 -19.74 14.23
N SER A 316 -1.37 -20.57 14.00
CA SER A 316 -2.36 -20.98 15.03
C SER A 316 -1.74 -21.70 16.22
N ALA A 317 -0.71 -22.54 15.97
CA ALA A 317 -0.01 -23.28 17.01
C ALA A 317 0.83 -22.37 17.95
N HIS A 318 1.08 -21.14 17.54
CA HIS A 318 1.88 -20.14 18.26
C HIS A 318 1.02 -19.09 19.00
N GLY A 319 -0.26 -19.39 19.26
CA GLY A 319 -1.15 -18.50 20.02
C GLY A 319 -1.80 -17.38 19.19
N TRP A 320 -1.62 -17.38 17.88
CA TRP A 320 -2.27 -16.41 16.99
C TRP A 320 -3.61 -16.93 16.48
N GLU A 321 -4.53 -16.00 16.24
CA GLU A 321 -5.84 -16.30 15.67
C GLU A 321 -6.26 -15.25 14.64
N PRO A 322 -6.97 -15.67 13.56
CA PRO A 322 -7.51 -14.74 12.59
C PRO A 322 -8.66 -13.94 13.21
N THR A 323 -8.65 -12.63 12.94
CA THR A 323 -9.67 -11.68 13.41
C THR A 323 -10.57 -11.17 12.30
N HIS A 324 -10.09 -11.16 11.07
CA HIS A 324 -10.79 -10.64 9.91
C HIS A 324 -10.62 -11.56 8.71
N LEU A 325 -11.67 -11.70 7.90
CA LEU A 325 -11.69 -12.53 6.68
C LEU A 325 -12.27 -11.75 5.51
N ASN A 326 -11.64 -11.83 4.36
CA ASN A 326 -12.16 -11.31 3.09
C ASN A 326 -13.35 -12.16 2.65
N LEU A 327 -14.47 -11.52 2.33
CA LEU A 327 -15.68 -12.25 1.92
C LEU A 327 -15.68 -12.65 0.44
N ASN A 328 -14.72 -12.15 -0.35
CA ASN A 328 -14.61 -12.54 -1.77
C ASN A 328 -13.93 -13.90 -1.93
N ASP A 329 -12.92 -14.22 -1.11
CA ASP A 329 -12.09 -15.41 -1.30
C ASP A 329 -11.65 -16.12 0.00
N GLY A 330 -12.03 -15.58 1.17
CA GLY A 330 -11.68 -16.15 2.47
C GLY A 330 -10.27 -15.88 2.94
N THR A 331 -9.51 -15.02 2.26
CA THR A 331 -8.16 -14.61 2.66
C THR A 331 -8.15 -14.03 4.07
N CYS A 332 -7.09 -14.33 4.86
CA CYS A 332 -6.89 -13.78 6.18
C CYS A 332 -6.60 -12.28 6.10
N GLU A 333 -7.47 -11.49 6.70
CA GLU A 333 -7.41 -10.01 6.67
C GLU A 333 -7.02 -9.39 8.01
N GLY A 334 -6.74 -10.20 9.02
CA GLY A 334 -6.28 -9.72 10.32
C GLY A 334 -5.91 -10.83 11.26
N LEU A 335 -4.95 -10.56 12.14
CA LEU A 335 -4.46 -11.46 13.18
C LEU A 335 -4.40 -10.74 14.52
N ARG A 336 -4.54 -11.51 15.61
CA ARG A 336 -4.15 -11.09 16.96
C ARG A 336 -3.48 -12.26 17.71
N HIS A 337 -2.64 -11.93 18.67
CA HIS A 337 -2.14 -12.90 19.63
C HIS A 337 -3.10 -12.99 20.84
N ARG A 338 -3.28 -14.18 21.40
CA ARG A 338 -4.24 -14.41 22.50
C ARG A 338 -3.80 -13.78 23.82
N GLU A 339 -2.48 -13.73 24.07
CA GLU A 339 -1.89 -13.28 25.33
C GLU A 339 -1.10 -11.97 25.17
N TRP A 340 -0.43 -11.77 24.04
CA TRP A 340 0.40 -10.59 23.82
C TRP A 340 -0.44 -9.42 23.28
N PRO A 341 -0.08 -8.20 23.65
CA PRO A 341 -0.78 -6.99 23.16
C PRO A 341 -0.39 -6.69 21.69
N VAL A 342 -0.74 -7.59 20.78
CA VAL A 342 -0.39 -7.51 19.36
C VAL A 342 -1.60 -7.83 18.50
N PHE A 343 -1.88 -6.96 17.51
CA PHE A 343 -2.84 -7.23 16.45
C PHE A 343 -2.41 -6.61 15.13
N SER A 344 -3.03 -7.04 14.04
CA SER A 344 -2.74 -6.52 12.70
C SER A 344 -3.92 -6.70 11.76
N VAL A 345 -3.95 -5.88 10.70
CA VAL A 345 -4.89 -6.01 9.59
C VAL A 345 -4.15 -5.95 8.25
N GLN A 346 -4.65 -6.70 7.27
CA GLN A 346 -4.08 -6.77 5.93
C GLN A 346 -4.51 -5.57 5.07
N TYR A 347 -5.71 -5.06 5.29
CA TYR A 347 -6.28 -3.90 4.61
C TYR A 347 -5.82 -2.58 5.22
N HIS A 348 -6.23 -1.46 4.61
CA HIS A 348 -5.83 -0.10 4.97
C HIS A 348 -6.92 0.64 5.76
N PRO A 349 -6.93 0.59 7.12
CA PRO A 349 -7.94 1.27 7.95
C PRO A 349 -7.82 2.80 7.91
N GLU A 350 -6.68 3.33 7.47
CA GLU A 350 -6.47 4.76 7.25
C GLU A 350 -7.16 5.27 6.00
N ALA A 351 -7.60 4.37 5.09
CA ALA A 351 -8.13 4.72 3.77
C ALA A 351 -7.12 5.51 2.91
N SER A 352 -7.53 6.60 2.27
CA SER A 352 -6.69 7.46 1.41
C SER A 352 -5.98 6.68 0.30
N PRO A 353 -6.75 6.20 -0.72
CA PRO A 353 -8.20 6.37 -0.86
C PRO A 353 -9.01 5.28 -0.15
N GLY A 354 -10.30 5.51 0.04
CA GLY A 354 -11.24 4.47 0.43
C GLY A 354 -12.21 4.86 1.56
N PRO A 355 -13.02 3.89 2.01
CA PRO A 355 -13.97 4.07 3.10
C PRO A 355 -13.27 4.12 4.46
N HIS A 356 -13.93 4.74 5.44
CA HIS A 356 -13.40 4.95 6.80
C HIS A 356 -13.99 3.98 7.84
N ASP A 357 -14.65 2.91 7.43
CA ASP A 357 -15.35 1.94 8.29
C ASP A 357 -14.45 1.36 9.39
N ALA A 358 -13.17 1.17 9.07
CA ALA A 358 -12.18 0.52 9.93
C ALA A 358 -11.31 1.49 10.76
N ASN A 359 -11.58 2.78 10.73
CA ASN A 359 -10.74 3.79 11.38
C ASN A 359 -10.65 3.61 12.92
N TYR A 360 -11.64 2.94 13.53
CA TYR A 360 -11.65 2.59 14.95
C TYR A 360 -10.44 1.74 15.40
N LEU A 361 -9.75 1.06 14.48
CA LEU A 361 -8.58 0.24 14.80
C LEU A 361 -7.41 1.06 15.35
N PHE A 362 -7.29 2.33 14.97
CA PHE A 362 -6.33 3.23 15.60
C PHE A 362 -6.68 3.49 17.07
N HIS A 363 -7.95 3.69 17.41
CA HIS A 363 -8.41 3.81 18.80
C HIS A 363 -8.15 2.51 19.58
N ARG A 364 -8.40 1.34 18.99
CA ARG A 364 -8.06 0.04 19.57
C ARG A 364 -6.57 -0.06 19.92
N PHE A 365 -5.69 0.50 19.09
CA PHE A 365 -4.26 0.57 19.40
C PHE A 365 -3.96 1.47 20.60
N ALA A 366 -4.63 2.62 20.71
CA ALA A 366 -4.53 3.50 21.88
C ALA A 366 -4.99 2.80 23.17
N ASP A 367 -6.11 2.07 23.12
CA ASP A 367 -6.63 1.29 24.25
C ASP A 367 -5.63 0.21 24.69
N LEU A 368 -5.00 -0.47 23.71
CA LEU A 368 -3.99 -1.48 23.98
C LEU A 368 -2.76 -0.91 24.70
N MET A 369 -2.31 0.29 24.30
CA MET A 369 -1.22 0.99 24.99
C MET A 369 -1.61 1.45 26.41
N SER A 370 -2.88 1.86 26.61
CA SER A 370 -3.38 2.27 27.92
C SER A 370 -3.36 1.15 28.96
N GLN A 371 -3.58 -0.09 28.55
CA GLN A 371 -3.60 -1.27 29.44
C GLN A 371 -2.23 -1.66 29.98
N LYS A 372 -1.13 -1.21 29.37
CA LYS A 372 0.24 -1.50 29.82
C LYS A 372 0.66 -0.68 31.05
N GLY A 373 -0.05 0.38 31.36
CA GLY A 373 0.28 1.32 32.46
C GLY A 373 -0.40 1.01 33.80
N GLY A 374 -1.12 -0.13 33.92
CA GLY A 374 -1.80 -0.57 35.13
C GLY A 374 -1.07 -1.67 35.91
#